data_89673bbe7a590c671979039c88d808ac
#
_entry.id   89673bbe7a590c671979039c88d808ac
#
_cell.length_a   1.000
_cell.length_b   1.000
_cell.length_c   1.000
_cell.angle_alpha   90.00
_cell.angle_beta   90.00
_cell.angle_gamma   90.00
#
_symmetry.space_group_name_H-M   'P 1'
#
loop_
_entity.id
_entity.type
_entity.pdbx_description
1 polymer ?
#
loop_
_entity_poly.entity_id
_entity_poly.type
_entity_poly.pdbx_seq_one_letter_code
_entity_poly.pdbx_strand_id
1 'polypeptide(L)'
;MVCIIEDALNKLGIEVVHLYGTDTVIPADLLLVHYDRSVVPEDVVKFSRNYRKKINSGAIDIRKHLYADGLLTRKSVYSGPVIVKSTLNYGGQPENNSRSLAIRIRTRIERMLGLSSTALIRSKDEYRIYDSVRDVPKRYFSDHHVVQKLMPERDGDKNVLREYVFLGNIHYENIERSTSLIITEDEHISCRQFNPHPRLLEMRQKLNLDYGKLDYTMIDGEPFIFDANKTLGLGDVVDREVAGNEEYKSMLHAFALEIARIVNAPDFRTYDLSSLQGVVREEIAPQPQHQLSDPPIAIAQNG
;
A
#
# COMPACT_ATOMS: atom_id res chain seq x y z
N MET A 1 -0.97 4.51 11.94
CA MET A 1 -1.45 3.10 11.89
C MET A 1 -0.54 2.16 12.66
N VAL A 2 0.78 2.08 12.38
CA VAL A 2 1.71 1.16 13.07
C VAL A 2 1.59 1.32 14.60
N CYS A 3 1.61 2.54 15.14
CA CYS A 3 1.47 2.79 16.58
C CYS A 3 0.14 2.25 17.18
N ILE A 4 -0.96 2.28 16.43
CA ILE A 4 -2.25 1.77 16.93
C ILE A 4 -2.25 0.22 16.94
N ILE A 5 -1.67 -0.39 15.90
CA ILE A 5 -1.48 -1.85 15.87
C ILE A 5 -0.52 -2.27 16.99
N GLU A 6 0.55 -1.50 17.22
CA GLU A 6 1.52 -1.72 18.29
C GLU A 6 0.85 -1.71 19.68
N ASP A 7 0.00 -0.71 19.98
CA ASP A 7 -0.77 -0.68 21.23
C ASP A 7 -1.66 -1.94 21.40
N ALA A 8 -2.25 -2.41 20.31
CA ALA A 8 -3.07 -3.63 20.34
C ALA A 8 -2.21 -4.88 20.55
N LEU A 9 -1.04 -4.97 19.92
CA LEU A 9 -0.08 -6.07 20.10
C LEU A 9 0.47 -6.10 21.51
N ASN A 10 0.84 -4.95 22.08
CA ASN A 10 1.32 -4.85 23.46
C ASN A 10 0.27 -5.35 24.47
N LYS A 11 -1.03 -5.06 24.23
CA LYS A 11 -2.14 -5.62 25.04
C LYS A 11 -2.29 -7.13 24.91
N LEU A 12 -1.81 -7.72 23.80
CA LEU A 12 -1.76 -9.17 23.60
C LEU A 12 -0.48 -9.81 24.12
N GLY A 13 0.40 -9.03 24.80
CA GLY A 13 1.69 -9.49 25.35
C GLY A 13 2.80 -9.59 24.31
N ILE A 14 2.63 -9.01 23.13
CA ILE A 14 3.60 -9.04 22.03
C ILE A 14 4.38 -7.74 22.04
N GLU A 15 5.69 -7.84 22.28
CA GLU A 15 6.60 -6.70 22.24
C GLU A 15 6.91 -6.32 20.78
N VAL A 16 6.89 -5.03 20.48
CA VAL A 16 7.22 -4.49 19.16
C VAL A 16 8.49 -3.67 19.23
N VAL A 17 9.46 -4.01 18.37
CA VAL A 17 10.75 -3.30 18.29
C VAL A 17 10.88 -2.66 16.91
N HIS A 18 11.09 -1.34 16.88
CA HIS A 18 11.34 -0.60 15.64
C HIS A 18 12.81 -0.68 15.24
N LEU A 19 13.07 -1.17 14.01
CA LEU A 19 14.40 -1.23 13.43
C LEU A 19 14.60 -0.12 12.40
N TYR A 20 15.64 0.66 12.58
CA TYR A 20 16.07 1.70 11.65
C TYR A 20 17.41 1.29 11.03
N GLY A 21 17.37 0.99 9.72
CA GLY A 21 18.54 0.47 9.01
C GLY A 21 18.68 -1.05 9.06
N THR A 22 19.84 -1.56 8.64
CA THR A 22 20.13 -2.98 8.46
C THR A 22 21.40 -3.44 9.19
N ASP A 23 21.97 -2.58 10.04
CA ASP A 23 23.28 -2.81 10.68
C ASP A 23 23.22 -3.80 11.86
N THR A 24 22.06 -3.91 12.51
CA THR A 24 21.91 -4.72 13.73
C THR A 24 20.74 -5.68 13.59
N VAL A 25 21.03 -6.98 13.72
CA VAL A 25 20.01 -8.03 13.78
C VAL A 25 19.58 -8.21 15.23
N ILE A 26 18.32 -7.97 15.52
CA ILE A 26 17.70 -8.21 16.83
C ILE A 26 16.92 -9.53 16.73
N PRO A 27 17.09 -10.49 17.68
CA PRO A 27 16.27 -11.69 17.72
C PRO A 27 14.79 -11.33 17.83
N ALA A 28 13.97 -11.86 16.91
CA ALA A 28 12.52 -11.68 16.93
C ALA A 28 11.83 -12.87 16.23
N ASP A 29 10.60 -13.18 16.63
CA ASP A 29 9.82 -14.26 16.02
C ASP A 29 9.28 -13.89 14.66
N LEU A 30 9.03 -12.62 14.41
CA LEU A 30 8.47 -12.11 13.17
C LEU A 30 9.14 -10.79 12.75
N LEU A 31 9.47 -10.65 11.49
CA LEU A 31 9.85 -9.40 10.86
C LEU A 31 8.69 -8.87 10.01
N LEU A 32 8.19 -7.68 10.30
CA LEU A 32 7.35 -6.91 9.38
C LEU A 32 8.20 -5.91 8.59
N VAL A 33 8.28 -6.10 7.28
CA VAL A 33 8.96 -5.16 6.37
C VAL A 33 8.01 -4.02 6.03
N HIS A 34 8.04 -2.96 6.83
CA HIS A 34 7.25 -1.74 6.65
C HIS A 34 8.12 -0.65 5.99
N TYR A 35 8.34 -0.80 4.67
CA TYR A 35 9.27 0.04 3.92
C TYR A 35 8.53 0.86 2.87
N ASP A 36 8.47 2.17 3.06
CA ASP A 36 7.56 3.09 2.31
C ASP A 36 8.04 3.48 0.91
N ARG A 37 9.16 2.95 0.39
CA ARG A 37 9.56 3.19 -1.00
C ARG A 37 8.95 2.18 -1.94
N SER A 38 8.72 2.58 -3.19
CA SER A 38 8.19 1.69 -4.24
C SER A 38 9.09 0.48 -4.50
N VAL A 39 10.41 0.67 -4.38
CA VAL A 39 11.42 -0.39 -4.51
C VAL A 39 12.15 -0.57 -3.19
N VAL A 40 12.17 -1.80 -2.68
CA VAL A 40 12.94 -2.15 -1.48
C VAL A 40 14.42 -2.28 -1.84
N PRO A 41 15.34 -1.61 -1.13
CA PRO A 41 16.76 -1.75 -1.35
C PRO A 41 17.27 -3.18 -1.08
N GLU A 42 18.33 -3.56 -1.78
CA GLU A 42 18.88 -4.94 -1.71
C GLU A 42 19.41 -5.31 -0.32
N ASP A 43 19.94 -4.35 0.43
CA ASP A 43 20.40 -4.52 1.81
C ASP A 43 19.24 -4.88 2.75
N VAL A 44 18.07 -4.24 2.61
CA VAL A 44 16.86 -4.59 3.37
C VAL A 44 16.36 -5.99 3.00
N VAL A 45 16.40 -6.36 1.71
CA VAL A 45 16.05 -7.72 1.26
C VAL A 45 17.01 -8.75 1.85
N LYS A 46 18.32 -8.47 1.86
CA LYS A 46 19.34 -9.34 2.48
C LYS A 46 19.12 -9.45 3.99
N PHE A 47 18.90 -8.31 4.65
CA PHE A 47 18.65 -8.26 6.09
C PHE A 47 17.45 -9.12 6.50
N SER A 48 16.36 -9.08 5.73
CA SER A 48 15.16 -9.86 6.03
C SER A 48 15.40 -11.38 6.07
N ARG A 49 16.48 -11.87 5.45
CA ARG A 49 16.82 -13.31 5.46
C ARG A 49 17.27 -13.82 6.82
N ASN A 50 17.63 -12.92 7.76
CA ASN A 50 17.98 -13.29 9.13
C ASN A 50 16.76 -13.77 9.95
N TYR A 51 15.54 -13.53 9.46
CA TYR A 51 14.32 -13.86 10.17
C TYR A 51 13.58 -15.02 9.48
N ARG A 52 13.07 -15.94 10.31
CA ARG A 52 12.35 -17.12 9.82
C ARG A 52 10.95 -16.75 9.33
N LYS A 53 10.21 -15.96 10.13
CA LYS A 53 8.87 -15.48 9.79
C LYS A 53 8.96 -14.03 9.31
N LYS A 54 8.29 -13.74 8.20
CA LYS A 54 8.38 -12.42 7.56
C LYS A 54 7.05 -12.04 6.91
N ILE A 55 6.68 -10.79 7.05
CA ILE A 55 5.57 -10.15 6.32
C ILE A 55 6.17 -9.13 5.35
N ASN A 56 5.68 -9.07 4.13
CA ASN A 56 6.11 -8.20 3.03
C ASN A 56 7.59 -8.33 2.59
N SER A 57 8.29 -9.36 2.97
CA SER A 57 9.68 -9.56 2.52
C SER A 57 9.80 -9.85 1.03
N GLY A 58 8.72 -10.29 0.38
CA GLY A 58 8.62 -10.54 -1.05
C GLY A 58 8.12 -9.36 -1.88
N ALA A 59 7.58 -8.32 -1.25
CA ALA A 59 7.03 -7.14 -1.90
C ALA A 59 8.14 -6.14 -2.30
N ILE A 60 9.05 -6.57 -3.20
CA ILE A 60 10.29 -5.85 -3.52
C ILE A 60 10.06 -4.63 -4.40
N ASP A 61 9.21 -4.75 -5.41
CA ASP A 61 8.97 -3.69 -6.39
C ASP A 61 7.48 -3.56 -6.69
N ILE A 62 6.91 -2.40 -6.33
CA ILE A 62 5.50 -2.06 -6.54
C ILE A 62 5.35 -0.82 -7.43
N ARG A 63 6.27 -0.60 -8.36
CA ARG A 63 6.13 0.49 -9.34
C ARG A 63 4.94 0.25 -10.26
N LYS A 64 4.17 1.31 -10.53
CA LYS A 64 2.89 1.25 -11.27
C LYS A 64 2.97 0.59 -12.64
N HIS A 65 4.10 0.73 -13.35
CA HIS A 65 4.27 0.11 -14.68
C HIS A 65 4.27 -1.44 -14.64
N LEU A 66 4.45 -2.06 -13.45
CA LEU A 66 4.47 -3.51 -13.30
C LEU A 66 3.07 -4.14 -13.15
N TYR A 67 2.09 -3.35 -12.69
CA TYR A 67 0.81 -3.93 -12.29
C TYR A 67 -0.42 -3.11 -12.66
N ALA A 68 -0.32 -1.77 -12.77
CA ALA A 68 -1.49 -0.93 -12.93
C ALA A 68 -2.25 -1.22 -14.23
N ASP A 69 -3.57 -1.22 -14.14
CA ASP A 69 -4.44 -1.47 -15.28
C ASP A 69 -4.51 -0.26 -16.22
N GLY A 70 -4.84 -0.53 -17.48
CA GLY A 70 -5.10 0.51 -18.47
C GLY A 70 -3.89 1.37 -18.83
N LEU A 71 -2.67 0.85 -18.67
CA LEU A 71 -1.46 1.56 -19.07
C LEU A 71 -1.41 1.74 -20.59
N LEU A 72 -1.00 2.92 -21.02
CA LEU A 72 -0.95 3.31 -22.41
C LEU A 72 0.47 3.70 -22.82
N THR A 73 0.80 3.34 -24.04
CA THR A 73 2.02 3.77 -24.72
C THR A 73 1.66 4.89 -25.72
N ARG A 74 2.68 5.57 -26.24
CA ARG A 74 2.48 6.58 -27.27
C ARG A 74 1.82 6.05 -28.56
N LYS A 75 1.89 4.72 -28.80
CA LYS A 75 1.31 4.06 -29.96
C LYS A 75 -0.10 3.52 -29.69
N SER A 76 -0.59 3.62 -28.46
CA SER A 76 -1.92 3.12 -28.10
C SER A 76 -3.00 3.94 -28.80
N VAL A 77 -4.04 3.22 -29.29
CA VAL A 77 -5.22 3.82 -29.87
C VAL A 77 -6.30 3.87 -28.80
N TYR A 78 -6.39 5.02 -28.12
CA TYR A 78 -7.39 5.27 -27.09
C TYR A 78 -7.83 6.73 -27.16
N SER A 79 -9.14 6.94 -27.25
CA SER A 79 -9.74 8.28 -27.44
C SER A 79 -10.38 8.86 -26.17
N GLY A 80 -10.41 8.09 -25.08
CA GLY A 80 -10.95 8.57 -23.80
C GLY A 80 -9.91 9.30 -22.96
N PRO A 81 -10.34 9.88 -21.84
CA PRO A 81 -9.48 10.64 -20.94
C PRO A 81 -8.38 9.76 -20.33
N VAL A 82 -7.21 10.37 -20.15
CA VAL A 82 -6.02 9.72 -19.57
C VAL A 82 -5.42 10.58 -18.47
N ILE A 83 -4.80 9.92 -17.51
CA ILE A 83 -4.09 10.54 -16.41
C ILE A 83 -2.61 10.19 -16.47
N VAL A 84 -1.75 11.17 -16.21
CA VAL A 84 -0.31 10.97 -16.05
C VAL A 84 0.03 10.94 -14.58
N LYS A 85 0.69 9.86 -14.15
CA LYS A 85 1.13 9.64 -12.77
C LYS A 85 2.63 9.36 -12.72
N SER A 86 3.26 9.60 -11.56
CA SER A 86 4.57 9.02 -11.28
C SER A 86 4.46 7.48 -11.26
N THR A 87 5.48 6.78 -11.76
CA THR A 87 5.58 5.32 -11.60
C THR A 87 5.77 4.91 -10.14
N LEU A 88 6.25 5.82 -9.29
CA LEU A 88 6.49 5.64 -7.87
C LEU A 88 5.25 6.01 -7.04
N ASN A 89 5.11 5.42 -5.85
CA ASN A 89 4.07 5.77 -4.89
C ASN A 89 4.32 7.15 -4.29
N TYR A 90 3.25 7.80 -3.84
CA TYR A 90 3.30 9.17 -3.30
C TYR A 90 4.11 10.13 -4.18
N GLY A 91 4.01 9.98 -5.50
CA GLY A 91 4.77 10.78 -6.45
C GLY A 91 6.30 10.64 -6.33
N GLY A 92 6.80 9.63 -5.60
CA GLY A 92 8.21 9.43 -5.31
C GLY A 92 8.73 10.28 -4.15
N GLN A 93 7.86 10.75 -3.27
CA GLN A 93 8.29 11.53 -2.08
C GLN A 93 9.20 10.72 -1.15
N PRO A 94 8.88 9.45 -0.78
CA PRO A 94 9.76 8.65 0.07
C PRO A 94 11.16 8.48 -0.51
N GLU A 95 11.25 8.20 -1.82
CA GLU A 95 12.53 8.09 -2.53
C GLU A 95 13.29 9.41 -2.56
N ASN A 96 12.59 10.53 -2.70
CA ASN A 96 13.22 11.86 -2.72
C ASN A 96 13.70 12.30 -1.34
N ASN A 97 12.95 12.00 -0.28
CA ASN A 97 13.32 12.37 1.09
C ASN A 97 14.60 11.68 1.55
N SER A 98 14.87 10.49 1.05
CA SER A 98 16.09 9.72 1.36
C SER A 98 17.32 10.11 0.50
N ARG A 99 17.17 11.03 -0.48
CA ARG A 99 18.29 11.51 -1.29
C ARG A 99 19.13 12.54 -0.51
N SER A 100 20.43 12.57 -0.81
CA SER A 100 21.32 13.59 -0.24
C SER A 100 20.83 15.00 -0.56
N LEU A 101 21.16 15.95 0.32
CA LEU A 101 20.78 17.36 0.15
C LEU A 101 21.19 17.93 -1.22
N ALA A 102 22.39 17.57 -1.71
CA ALA A 102 22.90 18.00 -3.00
C ALA A 102 22.00 17.55 -4.17
N ILE A 103 21.55 16.28 -4.15
CA ILE A 103 20.64 15.75 -5.16
C ILE A 103 19.27 16.45 -5.08
N ARG A 104 18.76 16.71 -3.88
CA ARG A 104 17.48 17.42 -3.67
C ARG A 104 17.54 18.85 -4.23
N ILE A 105 18.64 19.58 -4.00
CA ILE A 105 18.86 20.93 -4.54
C ILE A 105 18.93 20.88 -6.06
N ARG A 106 19.72 19.97 -6.63
CA ARG A 106 19.83 19.79 -8.08
C ARG A 106 18.46 19.51 -8.72
N THR A 107 17.68 18.57 -8.18
CA THR A 107 16.33 18.25 -8.68
C THR A 107 15.40 19.46 -8.61
N ARG A 108 15.54 20.31 -7.56
CA ARG A 108 14.76 21.54 -7.43
C ARG A 108 15.11 22.57 -8.52
N ILE A 109 16.40 22.74 -8.81
CA ILE A 109 16.89 23.65 -9.87
C ILE A 109 16.42 23.15 -11.25
N GLU A 110 16.60 21.86 -11.55
CA GLU A 110 16.17 21.25 -12.81
C GLU A 110 14.65 21.45 -13.04
N ARG A 111 13.86 21.38 -11.95
CA ARG A 111 12.42 21.65 -12.00
C ARG A 111 12.11 23.11 -12.31
N MET A 112 12.78 24.05 -11.63
CA MET A 112 12.59 25.49 -11.87
C MET A 112 12.93 25.88 -13.31
N LEU A 113 13.88 25.19 -13.93
CA LEU A 113 14.30 25.39 -15.32
C LEU A 113 13.44 24.60 -16.32
N GLY A 114 12.42 23.85 -15.87
CA GLY A 114 11.59 23.01 -16.74
C GLY A 114 12.33 21.83 -17.37
N LEU A 115 13.54 21.52 -16.90
CA LEU A 115 14.42 20.47 -17.43
C LEU A 115 14.14 19.10 -16.81
N SER A 116 13.45 19.07 -15.67
CA SER A 116 13.20 17.81 -14.93
C SER A 116 12.06 17.03 -15.56
N SER A 117 12.37 15.86 -16.12
CA SER A 117 11.38 14.84 -16.46
C SER A 117 10.84 14.12 -15.21
N THR A 118 11.46 14.33 -14.05
CA THR A 118 11.12 13.70 -12.75
C THR A 118 10.26 14.60 -11.88
N ALA A 119 9.27 15.29 -12.47
CA ALA A 119 8.36 16.12 -11.68
C ALA A 119 7.60 15.22 -10.69
N LEU A 120 7.92 15.37 -9.40
CA LEU A 120 7.16 14.72 -8.33
C LEU A 120 5.73 15.26 -8.35
N ILE A 121 4.78 14.36 -8.44
CA ILE A 121 3.37 14.70 -8.23
C ILE A 121 3.14 14.68 -6.73
N ARG A 122 2.99 15.84 -6.10
CA ARG A 122 2.92 16.00 -4.64
C ARG A 122 1.52 16.23 -4.11
N SER A 123 0.62 16.67 -4.99
CA SER A 123 -0.77 16.98 -4.64
C SER A 123 -1.70 16.60 -5.78
N LYS A 124 -3.01 16.57 -5.49
CA LYS A 124 -4.04 16.32 -6.50
C LYS A 124 -3.98 17.30 -7.67
N ASP A 125 -3.60 18.55 -7.40
CA ASP A 125 -3.52 19.62 -8.41
C ASP A 125 -2.36 19.42 -9.39
N GLU A 126 -1.39 18.57 -9.06
CA GLU A 126 -0.25 18.25 -9.92
C GLU A 126 -0.53 17.08 -10.88
N TYR A 127 -1.62 16.32 -10.70
CA TYR A 127 -2.04 15.32 -11.67
C TYR A 127 -2.35 15.98 -13.01
N ARG A 128 -1.89 15.36 -14.09
CA ARG A 128 -2.13 15.84 -15.46
C ARG A 128 -3.14 14.94 -16.13
N ILE A 129 -4.31 15.52 -16.44
CA ILE A 129 -5.37 14.84 -17.17
C ILE A 129 -5.40 15.41 -18.58
N TYR A 130 -5.56 14.54 -19.57
CA TYR A 130 -5.65 14.86 -20.98
C TYR A 130 -6.88 14.17 -21.58
N ASP A 131 -7.50 14.79 -22.59
CA ASP A 131 -8.69 14.24 -23.23
C ASP A 131 -8.42 12.96 -24.01
N SER A 132 -7.18 12.79 -24.49
CA SER A 132 -6.75 11.57 -25.16
C SER A 132 -5.25 11.32 -24.99
N VAL A 133 -4.83 10.09 -25.30
CA VAL A 133 -3.41 9.71 -25.29
C VAL A 133 -2.57 10.54 -26.30
N ARG A 134 -3.17 11.06 -27.35
CA ARG A 134 -2.50 11.88 -28.39
C ARG A 134 -2.08 13.23 -27.87
N ASP A 135 -2.80 13.76 -26.89
CA ASP A 135 -2.58 15.08 -26.31
C ASP A 135 -1.46 15.05 -25.26
N VAL A 136 -1.04 13.86 -24.86
CA VAL A 136 0.01 13.68 -23.83
C VAL A 136 1.39 14.03 -24.40
N PRO A 137 2.12 15.01 -23.80
CA PRO A 137 3.47 15.35 -24.21
C PRO A 137 4.44 14.16 -24.16
N LYS A 138 5.34 14.07 -25.16
CA LYS A 138 6.32 12.96 -25.31
C LYS A 138 7.10 12.66 -24.03
N ARG A 139 7.46 13.69 -23.24
CA ARG A 139 8.26 13.56 -22.01
C ARG A 139 7.61 12.68 -20.95
N TYR A 140 6.30 12.48 -20.99
CA TYR A 140 5.58 11.63 -20.03
C TYR A 140 5.57 10.14 -20.40
N PHE A 141 6.00 9.79 -21.60
CA PHE A 141 6.24 8.39 -21.98
C PHE A 141 7.70 8.01 -21.66
N SER A 142 8.02 7.92 -20.39
CA SER A 142 9.34 7.64 -19.85
C SER A 142 9.24 6.68 -18.66
N ASP A 143 10.36 6.13 -18.21
CA ASP A 143 10.41 5.20 -17.05
C ASP A 143 10.01 5.84 -15.72
N HIS A 144 9.89 7.17 -15.68
CA HIS A 144 9.48 7.91 -14.47
C HIS A 144 7.97 8.11 -14.37
N HIS A 145 7.22 7.93 -15.45
CA HIS A 145 5.79 8.18 -15.52
C HIS A 145 5.05 7.00 -16.13
N VAL A 146 3.78 6.90 -15.78
CA VAL A 146 2.80 6.08 -16.45
C VAL A 146 1.70 6.96 -17.02
N VAL A 147 1.27 6.67 -18.23
CA VAL A 147 0.06 7.20 -18.84
C VAL A 147 -1.00 6.13 -18.73
N GLN A 148 -2.09 6.42 -18.04
CA GLN A 148 -3.11 5.46 -17.68
C GLN A 148 -4.48 5.93 -18.14
N LYS A 149 -5.36 5.02 -18.57
CA LYS A 149 -6.77 5.33 -18.78
C LYS A 149 -7.36 5.90 -17.48
N LEU A 150 -8.12 6.97 -17.60
CA LEU A 150 -8.88 7.51 -16.48
C LEU A 150 -10.27 6.87 -16.47
N MET A 151 -10.49 5.96 -15.54
CA MET A 151 -11.69 5.12 -15.44
C MET A 151 -12.39 5.37 -14.09
N PRO A 152 -13.13 6.49 -13.93
CA PRO A 152 -13.82 6.78 -12.68
C PRO A 152 -15.05 5.88 -12.52
N GLU A 153 -15.21 5.30 -11.33
CA GLU A 153 -16.48 4.71 -10.89
C GLU A 153 -17.40 5.84 -10.44
N ARG A 154 -18.71 5.73 -10.74
CA ARG A 154 -19.70 6.72 -10.40
C ARG A 154 -20.80 6.15 -9.50
N ASP A 155 -21.21 6.93 -8.50
CA ASP A 155 -22.37 6.69 -7.65
C ASP A 155 -23.17 8.01 -7.62
N GLY A 156 -24.16 8.13 -8.51
CA GLY A 156 -24.85 9.39 -8.76
C GLY A 156 -23.91 10.48 -9.29
N ASP A 157 -23.83 11.59 -8.58
CA ASP A 157 -22.96 12.72 -8.89
C ASP A 157 -21.53 12.59 -8.31
N LYS A 158 -21.28 11.56 -7.48
CA LYS A 158 -20.00 11.34 -6.82
C LYS A 158 -19.11 10.36 -7.59
N ASN A 159 -17.81 10.59 -7.53
CA ASN A 159 -16.80 9.61 -7.88
C ASN A 159 -16.56 8.69 -6.67
N VAL A 160 -16.23 7.43 -6.95
CA VAL A 160 -15.97 6.41 -5.94
C VAL A 160 -14.52 5.94 -6.07
N LEU A 161 -13.81 5.92 -4.94
CA LEU A 161 -12.52 5.26 -4.77
C LEU A 161 -12.73 4.07 -3.83
N ARG A 162 -12.17 2.94 -4.20
CA ARG A 162 -12.16 1.74 -3.37
C ARG A 162 -10.74 1.38 -3.00
N GLU A 163 -10.53 1.02 -1.75
CA GLU A 163 -9.28 0.50 -1.26
C GLU A 163 -9.50 -0.92 -0.71
N TYR A 164 -8.86 -1.90 -1.30
CA TYR A 164 -8.73 -3.22 -0.69
C TYR A 164 -7.56 -3.21 0.27
N VAL A 165 -7.86 -3.22 1.57
CA VAL A 165 -6.88 -3.20 2.67
C VAL A 165 -6.77 -4.60 3.26
N PHE A 166 -5.55 -5.09 3.48
CA PHE A 166 -5.34 -6.47 3.91
C PHE A 166 -4.09 -6.68 4.76
N LEU A 167 -4.18 -7.67 5.63
CA LEU A 167 -3.06 -8.30 6.31
C LEU A 167 -3.37 -9.79 6.46
N GLY A 168 -2.51 -10.64 5.93
CA GLY A 168 -2.74 -12.07 5.99
C GLY A 168 -4.08 -12.47 5.38
N ASN A 169 -4.91 -13.18 6.14
CA ASN A 169 -6.27 -13.60 5.75
C ASN A 169 -7.35 -12.57 6.11
N ILE A 170 -6.96 -11.40 6.60
CA ILE A 170 -7.91 -10.35 6.96
C ILE A 170 -8.07 -9.41 5.78
N HIS A 171 -9.31 -9.15 5.38
CA HIS A 171 -9.69 -8.40 4.19
C HIS A 171 -10.72 -7.33 4.53
N TYR A 172 -10.40 -6.08 4.25
CA TYR A 172 -11.29 -4.93 4.41
C TYR A 172 -11.38 -4.14 3.11
N GLU A 173 -12.53 -3.53 2.89
CA GLU A 173 -12.76 -2.57 1.81
C GLU A 173 -13.09 -1.21 2.44
N ASN A 174 -12.32 -0.19 2.08
CA ASN A 174 -12.68 1.21 2.29
C ASN A 174 -13.33 1.73 1.02
N ILE A 175 -14.40 2.49 1.16
CA ILE A 175 -15.08 3.15 0.05
C ILE A 175 -15.16 4.63 0.35
N GLU A 176 -14.52 5.43 -0.48
CA GLU A 176 -14.53 6.88 -0.43
C GLU A 176 -15.39 7.45 -1.55
N ARG A 177 -16.12 8.52 -1.26
CA ARG A 177 -17.00 9.20 -2.21
C ARG A 177 -16.76 10.69 -2.19
N SER A 178 -16.46 11.27 -3.35
CA SER A 178 -16.22 12.70 -3.49
C SER A 178 -16.77 13.23 -4.81
N THR A 179 -17.15 14.49 -4.84
CA THR A 179 -17.44 15.20 -6.10
C THR A 179 -16.18 15.47 -6.91
N SER A 180 -15.00 15.43 -6.28
CA SER A 180 -13.70 15.53 -6.95
C SER A 180 -13.39 14.28 -7.76
N LEU A 181 -12.86 14.46 -8.99
CA LEU A 181 -12.41 13.35 -9.82
C LEU A 181 -11.18 12.63 -9.24
N ILE A 182 -10.29 13.40 -8.61
CA ILE A 182 -9.12 12.88 -7.87
C ILE A 182 -9.46 12.97 -6.38
N ILE A 183 -9.69 11.83 -5.77
CA ILE A 183 -10.02 11.70 -4.36
C ILE A 183 -8.70 11.59 -3.60
N THR A 184 -8.44 12.52 -2.68
CA THR A 184 -7.21 12.58 -1.86
C THR A 184 -7.49 12.88 -0.40
N GLU A 185 -8.66 13.39 -0.09
CA GLU A 185 -9.13 13.73 1.25
C GLU A 185 -10.63 13.44 1.30
N ASP A 186 -11.10 12.97 2.42
CA ASP A 186 -12.34 12.23 2.53
C ASP A 186 -13.55 13.10 2.77
N GLU A 187 -14.57 12.93 1.95
CA GLU A 187 -15.92 13.42 2.30
C GLU A 187 -16.73 12.34 3.06
N HIS A 188 -16.49 11.07 2.76
CA HIS A 188 -17.13 9.96 3.47
C HIS A 188 -16.38 8.66 3.24
N ILE A 189 -15.88 8.06 4.32
CA ILE A 189 -15.22 6.75 4.32
C ILE A 189 -16.14 5.75 5.00
N SER A 190 -16.41 4.63 4.34
CA SER A 190 -16.93 3.42 4.97
C SER A 190 -15.87 2.33 4.93
N CYS A 191 -15.68 1.65 6.06
CA CYS A 191 -14.74 0.55 6.22
C CYS A 191 -15.53 -0.71 6.56
N ARG A 192 -15.35 -1.80 5.82
CA ARG A 192 -16.06 -3.05 6.09
C ARG A 192 -15.21 -4.25 5.78
N GLN A 193 -15.39 -5.31 6.53
CA GLN A 193 -14.89 -6.62 6.13
C GLN A 193 -15.63 -7.09 4.88
N PHE A 194 -14.90 -7.64 3.91
CA PHE A 194 -15.50 -8.11 2.66
C PHE A 194 -14.78 -9.35 2.11
N ASN A 195 -15.41 -10.00 1.13
CA ASN A 195 -14.81 -11.07 0.36
C ASN A 195 -14.20 -10.47 -0.92
N PRO A 196 -12.87 -10.42 -1.06
CA PRO A 196 -12.24 -9.74 -2.17
C PRO A 196 -12.50 -10.45 -3.50
N HIS A 197 -12.66 -9.65 -4.56
CA HIS A 197 -12.75 -10.17 -5.92
C HIS A 197 -11.48 -10.98 -6.28
N PRO A 198 -11.58 -12.10 -7.01
CA PRO A 198 -10.44 -12.95 -7.37
C PRO A 198 -9.27 -12.17 -7.99
N ARG A 199 -9.57 -11.19 -8.85
CA ARG A 199 -8.56 -10.33 -9.47
C ARG A 199 -7.73 -9.51 -8.46
N LEU A 200 -8.33 -9.08 -7.34
CA LEU A 200 -7.61 -8.39 -6.27
C LEU A 200 -6.63 -9.34 -5.58
N LEU A 201 -7.04 -10.59 -5.34
CA LEU A 201 -6.18 -11.64 -4.77
C LEU A 201 -5.03 -11.99 -5.72
N GLU A 202 -5.31 -12.14 -7.01
CA GLU A 202 -4.28 -12.39 -8.05
C GLU A 202 -3.24 -11.26 -8.10
N MET A 203 -3.71 -9.99 -8.04
CA MET A 203 -2.80 -8.84 -8.01
C MET A 203 -1.94 -8.83 -6.76
N ARG A 204 -2.53 -9.11 -5.61
CA ARG A 204 -1.81 -9.26 -4.35
C ARG A 204 -0.73 -10.34 -4.42
N GLN A 205 -1.03 -11.52 -4.98
CA GLN A 205 -0.06 -12.59 -5.22
C GLN A 205 1.05 -12.15 -6.17
N LYS A 206 0.70 -11.52 -7.29
CA LYS A 206 1.66 -11.01 -8.29
C LYS A 206 2.69 -10.07 -7.66
N LEU A 207 2.26 -9.23 -6.72
CA LEU A 207 3.11 -8.25 -6.03
C LEU A 207 3.78 -8.80 -4.76
N ASN A 208 3.49 -10.05 -4.37
CA ASN A 208 3.92 -10.66 -3.11
C ASN A 208 3.61 -9.80 -1.87
N LEU A 209 2.40 -9.23 -1.84
CA LEU A 209 1.94 -8.39 -0.76
C LEU A 209 1.22 -9.22 0.32
N ASP A 210 1.86 -9.41 1.46
CA ASP A 210 1.23 -10.01 2.65
C ASP A 210 0.37 -8.99 3.42
N TYR A 211 0.76 -7.72 3.34
CA TYR A 211 0.19 -6.58 4.03
C TYR A 211 0.22 -5.36 3.13
N GLY A 212 -0.85 -4.57 3.11
CA GLY A 212 -0.92 -3.35 2.32
C GLY A 212 -2.32 -3.01 1.84
N LYS A 213 -2.39 -2.24 0.75
CA LYS A 213 -3.64 -1.92 0.08
C LYS A 213 -3.48 -1.85 -1.44
N LEU A 214 -4.60 -2.11 -2.14
CA LEU A 214 -4.77 -1.86 -3.57
C LEU A 214 -5.88 -0.83 -3.75
N ASP A 215 -5.58 0.25 -4.49
CA ASP A 215 -6.57 1.26 -4.85
C ASP A 215 -7.17 0.91 -6.22
N TYR A 216 -8.50 0.89 -6.31
CA TYR A 216 -9.21 0.45 -7.52
C TYR A 216 -10.57 1.14 -7.68
N THR A 217 -11.14 1.00 -8.86
CA THR A 217 -12.53 1.32 -9.18
C THR A 217 -13.21 0.09 -9.76
N MET A 218 -14.53 -0.02 -9.64
CA MET A 218 -15.29 -1.08 -10.32
C MET A 218 -15.76 -0.59 -11.69
N ILE A 219 -15.36 -1.29 -12.75
CA ILE A 219 -15.74 -1.00 -14.13
C ILE A 219 -16.36 -2.26 -14.72
N ASP A 220 -17.63 -2.19 -15.10
CA ASP A 220 -18.40 -3.31 -15.68
C ASP A 220 -18.33 -4.61 -14.82
N GLY A 221 -18.29 -4.45 -13.50
CA GLY A 221 -18.23 -5.57 -12.55
C GLY A 221 -16.81 -6.08 -12.24
N GLU A 222 -15.78 -5.54 -12.86
CA GLU A 222 -14.40 -5.92 -12.69
C GLU A 222 -13.58 -4.81 -11.98
N PRO A 223 -12.67 -5.17 -11.04
CA PRO A 223 -11.75 -4.20 -10.45
C PRO A 223 -10.76 -3.67 -11.48
N PHE A 224 -10.70 -2.36 -11.61
CA PHE A 224 -9.66 -1.64 -12.36
C PHE A 224 -8.64 -1.09 -11.36
N ILE A 225 -7.52 -1.79 -11.21
CA ILE A 225 -6.51 -1.53 -10.17
C ILE A 225 -5.50 -0.49 -10.68
N PHE A 226 -5.29 0.60 -9.94
CA PHE A 226 -4.44 1.69 -10.42
C PHE A 226 -3.36 2.14 -9.42
N ASP A 227 -3.43 1.72 -8.15
CA ASP A 227 -2.35 1.94 -7.18
C ASP A 227 -2.21 0.74 -6.23
N ALA A 228 -1.00 0.54 -5.68
CA ALA A 228 -0.69 -0.47 -4.68
C ALA A 228 0.27 0.10 -3.66
N ASN A 229 0.00 -0.11 -2.38
CA ASN A 229 0.82 0.34 -1.28
C ASN A 229 1.16 -0.83 -0.36
N LYS A 230 2.43 -0.96 0.01
CA LYS A 230 2.94 -1.97 0.95
C LYS A 230 3.12 -1.45 2.37
N THR A 231 2.74 -0.20 2.58
CA THR A 231 2.64 0.44 3.88
C THR A 231 1.27 1.10 3.97
N LEU A 232 0.62 0.97 5.11
CA LEU A 232 -0.63 1.67 5.37
C LEU A 232 -0.30 2.94 6.15
N GLY A 233 -0.31 4.09 5.47
CA GLY A 233 -0.27 5.42 6.10
C GLY A 233 -1.71 5.82 6.46
N LEU A 234 -1.91 6.28 7.67
CA LEU A 234 -3.05 7.11 8.00
C LEU A 234 -2.53 8.54 7.81
N GLY A 235 -3.07 9.31 6.86
CA GLY A 235 -2.73 10.71 6.73
C GLY A 235 -2.99 11.50 8.03
N ASP A 236 -2.41 12.67 8.19
CA ASP A 236 -2.50 13.49 9.42
C ASP A 236 -3.94 13.78 9.88
N VAL A 237 -4.91 13.73 8.94
CA VAL A 237 -6.34 13.94 9.21
C VAL A 237 -6.98 12.71 9.84
N VAL A 238 -6.53 11.51 9.44
CA VAL A 238 -7.14 10.23 9.81
C VAL A 238 -6.84 9.84 11.26
N ASP A 239 -5.74 10.29 11.86
CA ASP A 239 -5.45 10.01 13.29
C ASP A 239 -6.53 10.56 14.23
N ARG A 240 -7.23 11.66 13.86
CA ARG A 240 -8.33 12.22 14.64
C ARG A 240 -9.68 11.55 14.34
N GLU A 241 -9.91 11.18 13.07
CA GLU A 241 -11.17 10.55 12.64
C GLU A 241 -11.17 9.04 12.92
N VAL A 242 -10.04 8.37 12.79
CA VAL A 242 -9.87 6.95 13.20
C VAL A 242 -10.10 6.78 14.69
N ALA A 243 -9.70 7.74 15.52
CA ALA A 243 -9.99 7.74 16.96
C ALA A 243 -11.50 7.69 17.25
N GLY A 244 -12.36 8.14 16.32
CA GLY A 244 -13.82 8.10 16.41
C GLY A 244 -14.51 6.99 15.60
N ASN A 245 -13.82 6.33 14.66
CA ASN A 245 -14.44 5.34 13.77
C ASN A 245 -14.25 3.91 14.27
N GLU A 246 -15.30 3.29 14.78
CA GLU A 246 -15.28 1.93 15.35
C GLU A 246 -14.97 0.85 14.30
N GLU A 247 -15.31 1.05 13.03
CA GLU A 247 -15.03 0.10 11.95
C GLU A 247 -13.53 0.04 11.67
N TYR A 248 -12.84 1.19 11.66
CA TYR A 248 -11.38 1.26 11.54
C TYR A 248 -10.67 0.62 12.74
N LYS A 249 -11.15 0.90 13.95
CA LYS A 249 -10.61 0.25 15.17
C LYS A 249 -10.75 -1.25 15.11
N SER A 250 -11.90 -1.74 14.64
CA SER A 250 -12.15 -3.16 14.44
C SER A 250 -11.17 -3.78 13.43
N MET A 251 -10.91 -3.11 12.32
CA MET A 251 -9.92 -3.53 11.32
C MET A 251 -8.51 -3.62 11.93
N LEU A 252 -8.08 -2.58 12.65
CA LEU A 252 -6.76 -2.55 13.27
C LEU A 252 -6.59 -3.62 14.35
N HIS A 253 -7.65 -3.87 15.11
CA HIS A 253 -7.68 -4.97 16.08
C HIS A 253 -7.58 -6.34 15.39
N ALA A 254 -8.33 -6.55 14.30
CA ALA A 254 -8.25 -7.77 13.51
C ALA A 254 -6.85 -7.99 12.93
N PHE A 255 -6.16 -6.94 12.51
CA PHE A 255 -4.76 -7.01 12.07
C PHE A 255 -3.81 -7.40 13.19
N ALA A 256 -3.98 -6.86 14.40
CA ALA A 256 -3.18 -7.26 15.55
C ALA A 256 -3.37 -8.74 15.90
N LEU A 257 -4.61 -9.23 15.88
CA LEU A 257 -4.91 -10.65 16.09
C LEU A 257 -4.29 -11.55 15.01
N GLU A 258 -4.32 -11.13 13.74
CA GLU A 258 -3.70 -11.90 12.66
C GLU A 258 -2.17 -11.93 12.80
N ILE A 259 -1.53 -10.84 13.20
CA ILE A 259 -0.10 -10.82 13.51
C ILE A 259 0.19 -11.78 14.67
N ALA A 260 -0.59 -11.74 15.74
CA ALA A 260 -0.44 -12.66 16.87
C ALA A 260 -0.59 -14.14 16.44
N ARG A 261 -1.55 -14.43 15.55
CA ARG A 261 -1.71 -15.77 14.98
C ARG A 261 -0.47 -16.20 14.18
N ILE A 262 0.09 -15.30 13.36
CA ILE A 262 1.30 -15.56 12.57
C ILE A 262 2.51 -15.81 13.48
N VAL A 263 2.68 -15.01 14.53
CA VAL A 263 3.76 -15.18 15.53
C VAL A 263 3.69 -16.57 16.15
N ASN A 264 2.52 -16.99 16.55
CA ASN A 264 2.31 -18.26 17.28
C ASN A 264 2.23 -19.51 16.36
N ALA A 265 2.13 -19.35 15.04
CA ALA A 265 2.06 -20.49 14.12
C ALA A 265 3.44 -21.18 14.00
N PRO A 266 3.59 -22.50 14.30
CA PRO A 266 4.89 -23.17 14.39
C PRO A 266 5.65 -23.23 13.07
N ASP A 267 4.96 -23.34 11.94
CA ASP A 267 5.53 -23.59 10.62
C ASP A 267 5.46 -22.39 9.65
N PHE A 268 5.01 -21.24 10.13
CA PHE A 268 4.92 -20.03 9.29
C PHE A 268 6.31 -19.51 8.92
N ARG A 269 6.69 -19.58 7.64
CA ARG A 269 7.97 -19.05 7.12
C ARG A 269 7.80 -17.75 6.35
N THR A 270 6.85 -17.73 5.44
CA THR A 270 6.33 -16.62 4.66
C THR A 270 4.85 -16.83 4.54
N TYR A 271 4.08 -15.78 4.44
CA TYR A 271 2.65 -15.92 4.26
C TYR A 271 2.37 -16.67 2.94
N ASP A 272 1.64 -17.77 3.00
CA ASP A 272 1.28 -18.54 1.81
C ASP A 272 0.02 -17.95 1.17
N LEU A 273 0.24 -17.07 0.19
CA LEU A 273 -0.83 -16.45 -0.58
C LEU A 273 -1.66 -17.44 -1.40
N SER A 274 -1.17 -18.66 -1.64
CA SER A 274 -1.93 -19.69 -2.37
C SER A 274 -3.12 -20.21 -1.56
N SER A 275 -3.06 -20.12 -0.24
CA SER A 275 -4.14 -20.52 0.67
C SER A 275 -5.35 -19.59 0.64
N LEU A 276 -5.24 -18.40 0.04
CA LEU A 276 -6.34 -17.44 -0.07
C LEU A 276 -7.50 -17.90 -0.97
N GLN A 277 -7.31 -18.93 -1.78
CA GLN A 277 -8.32 -19.45 -2.71
C GLN A 277 -9.35 -20.40 -2.06
N GLY A 278 -9.52 -20.41 -0.74
CA GLY A 278 -10.41 -21.40 -0.11
C GLY A 278 -11.04 -21.05 1.22
N VAL A 279 -10.86 -19.85 1.75
CA VAL A 279 -11.37 -19.54 3.11
C VAL A 279 -12.85 -19.17 3.07
N VAL A 280 -13.68 -20.19 3.17
CA VAL A 280 -15.04 -20.09 3.71
C VAL A 280 -14.91 -19.91 5.23
N ARG A 281 -15.61 -18.92 5.77
CA ARG A 281 -15.65 -18.51 7.18
C ARG A 281 -15.57 -19.69 8.15
N GLU A 282 -14.51 -19.80 8.94
CA GLU A 282 -14.58 -20.38 10.27
C GLU A 282 -14.66 -19.22 11.28
N GLU A 283 -15.71 -19.21 12.09
CA GLU A 283 -15.88 -18.27 13.20
C GLU A 283 -14.73 -18.49 14.20
N ILE A 284 -13.97 -17.42 14.47
CA ILE A 284 -12.90 -17.44 15.48
C ILE A 284 -13.56 -17.45 16.86
N ALA A 285 -13.62 -18.61 17.49
CA ALA A 285 -13.96 -18.72 18.90
C ALA A 285 -12.82 -18.13 19.77
N PRO A 286 -13.13 -17.41 20.87
CA PRO A 286 -12.10 -16.88 21.75
C PRO A 286 -11.29 -18.00 22.41
N GLN A 287 -9.98 -17.98 22.23
CA GLN A 287 -9.05 -18.90 22.85
C GLN A 287 -8.68 -18.45 24.28
N PRO A 288 -8.43 -19.38 25.22
CA PRO A 288 -8.09 -19.04 26.59
C PRO A 288 -6.71 -18.40 26.69
N GLN A 289 -6.60 -17.43 27.61
CA GLN A 289 -5.36 -16.72 27.93
C GLN A 289 -4.28 -17.69 28.44
N HIS A 290 -3.25 -17.93 27.64
CA HIS A 290 -2.01 -18.52 28.12
C HIS A 290 -0.98 -17.39 28.37
N GLN A 291 -0.49 -17.32 29.61
CA GLN A 291 0.68 -16.52 29.98
C GLN A 291 1.92 -17.14 29.31
N LEU A 292 2.42 -16.52 28.28
CA LEU A 292 3.73 -16.79 27.69
C LEU A 292 4.46 -15.47 27.53
N SER A 293 5.68 -15.41 28.03
CA SER A 293 6.64 -14.34 27.74
C SER A 293 7.22 -14.60 26.33
N ASP A 294 6.58 -14.03 25.32
CA ASP A 294 6.98 -14.21 23.93
C ASP A 294 8.07 -13.18 23.53
N PRO A 295 9.00 -13.57 22.64
CA PRO A 295 10.02 -12.67 22.12
C PRO A 295 9.40 -11.61 21.16
N PRO A 296 10.12 -10.47 20.95
CA PRO A 296 9.57 -9.30 20.25
C PRO A 296 9.32 -9.49 18.76
N ILE A 297 8.40 -8.67 18.21
CA ILE A 297 8.25 -8.46 16.76
C ILE A 297 9.17 -7.34 16.31
N ALA A 298 9.97 -7.59 15.26
CA ALA A 298 10.80 -6.59 14.63
C ALA A 298 10.11 -5.93 13.43
N ILE A 299 10.03 -4.61 13.43
CA ILE A 299 9.50 -3.81 12.31
C ILE A 299 10.63 -3.03 11.67
N ALA A 300 10.99 -3.35 10.41
CA ALA A 300 11.97 -2.58 9.66
C ALA A 300 11.31 -1.36 8.99
N GLN A 301 11.76 -0.17 9.33
CA GLN A 301 11.24 1.11 8.82
C GLN A 301 12.33 1.93 8.10
N ASN A 302 11.87 2.94 7.34
CA ASN A 302 12.75 3.93 6.74
C ASN A 302 13.36 4.82 7.85
N GLY A 303 14.68 4.87 7.93
CA GLY A 303 15.42 5.86 8.70
C GLY A 303 15.48 7.22 8.01
#